data_4ad749f5d97242c4b854b9ee6c98a247
#
_entry.id   4ad749f5d97242c4b854b9ee6c98a247
#
_cell.length_a   1.000
_cell.length_b   1.000
_cell.length_c   1.000
_cell.angle_alpha   90.00
_cell.angle_beta   90.00
_cell.angle_gamma   90.00
#
_symmetry.space_group_name_H-M   'P 1'
#
loop_
_entity.id
_entity.type
_entity.pdbx_description
1 polymer ?
#
loop_
_entity_poly.entity_id
_entity_poly.type
_entity_poly.pdbx_seq_one_letter_code
_entity_poly.pdbx_strand_id
1 'polypeptide(L)'
;MANERKTEIITRDHFSKFLDSIDIEEQRSDNPKIDKLLKSASKKGGGKGYPEFIISYKTNPDLLIVIECKADVTKHESKDRDKYADFSVDGALLYASYLSKGFDVLAIAVSGETKQSLRVSHFLHLRDEKKATPIFGDKFLSVDDYLNGYLKSPEKFRQDYNSLLDFTKQLNEKLHTYKILESQRSLLISSILIALENTAFKRSYASHKKPENLAVSLIQTVSDELESANITGKKLENLNTQFSFIKTDTSLSKKRKCLERNY
;
A
#
# COMPACT_ATOMS: atom_id res chain seq x y z
N MET A 1 15.43 -25.58 29.93
CA MET A 1 14.14 -24.97 29.56
C MET A 1 14.36 -24.17 28.32
N ALA A 2 13.48 -24.30 27.32
CA ALA A 2 13.50 -23.48 26.13
C ALA A 2 13.29 -22.00 26.49
N ASN A 3 14.09 -21.12 25.93
CA ASN A 3 14.09 -19.68 26.26
C ASN A 3 13.73 -18.84 25.04
N GLU A 4 12.47 -18.43 24.93
CA GLU A 4 11.91 -17.62 23.84
C GLU A 4 12.69 -16.30 23.65
N ARG A 5 13.25 -15.75 24.74
CA ARG A 5 14.09 -14.55 24.72
C ARG A 5 15.29 -14.64 23.77
N LYS A 6 15.88 -15.84 23.61
CA LYS A 6 17.00 -16.03 22.67
C LYS A 6 16.55 -15.85 21.22
N THR A 7 15.38 -16.41 20.87
CA THR A 7 14.79 -16.25 19.54
C THR A 7 14.46 -14.79 19.24
N GLU A 8 13.90 -14.09 20.22
CA GLU A 8 13.61 -12.66 20.12
C GLU A 8 14.89 -11.84 19.90
N ILE A 9 15.98 -12.13 20.65
CA ILE A 9 17.27 -11.43 20.47
C ILE A 9 17.81 -11.64 19.05
N ILE A 10 17.81 -12.87 18.54
CA ILE A 10 18.28 -13.16 17.17
C ILE A 10 17.46 -12.38 16.14
N THR A 11 16.15 -12.33 16.33
CA THR A 11 15.22 -11.60 15.45
C THR A 11 15.47 -10.10 15.51
N ARG A 12 15.57 -9.54 16.71
CA ARG A 12 15.87 -8.11 16.91
C ARG A 12 17.22 -7.73 16.29
N ASP A 13 18.27 -8.51 16.53
CA ASP A 13 19.62 -8.27 15.98
C ASP A 13 19.62 -8.28 14.44
N HIS A 14 18.75 -9.09 13.82
CA HIS A 14 18.61 -9.10 12.37
C HIS A 14 18.05 -7.78 11.87
N PHE A 15 16.91 -7.33 12.41
CA PHE A 15 16.18 -6.14 11.92
C PHE A 15 16.82 -4.82 12.39
N SER A 16 17.52 -4.80 13.53
CA SER A 16 18.23 -3.60 14.04
C SER A 16 19.30 -3.06 13.09
N LYS A 17 19.72 -3.83 12.11
CA LYS A 17 20.67 -3.39 11.08
C LYS A 17 20.06 -2.42 10.07
N PHE A 18 18.73 -2.25 10.07
CA PHE A 18 17.97 -1.54 9.07
C PHE A 18 17.15 -0.36 9.63
N LEU A 19 17.51 0.15 10.81
CA LEU A 19 16.78 1.23 11.49
C LEU A 19 16.72 2.55 10.70
N ASP A 20 17.56 2.72 9.70
CA ASP A 20 17.48 3.86 8.77
C ASP A 20 16.21 3.80 7.89
N SER A 21 15.74 2.58 7.58
CA SER A 21 14.60 2.33 6.67
C SER A 21 13.31 1.94 7.38
N ILE A 22 13.40 1.45 8.63
CA ILE A 22 12.27 0.91 9.40
C ILE A 22 12.24 1.43 10.83
N ASP A 23 11.06 1.34 11.45
CA ASP A 23 10.87 1.48 12.90
C ASP A 23 10.44 0.11 13.47
N ILE A 24 10.99 -0.26 14.63
CA ILE A 24 10.74 -1.53 15.31
C ILE A 24 10.06 -1.23 16.65
N GLU A 25 8.89 -1.80 16.86
CA GLU A 25 8.14 -1.72 18.11
C GLU A 25 7.95 -3.15 18.67
N GLU A 26 7.91 -3.26 19.99
CA GLU A 26 7.77 -4.53 20.70
C GLU A 26 6.47 -4.56 21.49
N GLN A 27 5.65 -5.61 21.28
CA GLN A 27 4.40 -5.87 21.98
C GLN A 27 3.32 -4.79 21.85
N ARG A 28 3.67 -3.54 21.67
CA ARG A 28 2.76 -2.40 21.54
C ARG A 28 3.21 -1.51 20.39
N SER A 29 2.29 -0.75 19.84
CA SER A 29 2.59 0.25 18.85
C SER A 29 2.11 1.62 19.31
N ASP A 30 2.93 2.64 19.04
CA ASP A 30 2.57 4.04 19.24
C ASP A 30 1.62 4.54 18.13
N ASN A 31 1.45 3.77 17.04
CA ASN A 31 0.49 4.08 15.99
C ASN A 31 -0.94 3.75 16.45
N PRO A 32 -1.83 4.76 16.61
CA PRO A 32 -3.19 4.53 17.12
C PRO A 32 -4.04 3.58 16.26
N LYS A 33 -3.77 3.52 14.94
CA LYS A 33 -4.48 2.62 14.02
C LYS A 33 -4.09 1.17 14.26
N ILE A 34 -2.78 0.90 14.44
CA ILE A 34 -2.28 -0.44 14.79
C ILE A 34 -2.82 -0.85 16.15
N ASP A 35 -2.69 0.01 17.15
CA ASP A 35 -3.17 -0.26 18.51
C ASP A 35 -4.67 -0.59 18.54
N LYS A 36 -5.48 0.16 17.79
CA LYS A 36 -6.92 -0.11 17.63
C LYS A 36 -7.20 -1.48 17.02
N LEU A 37 -6.47 -1.89 15.98
CA LEU A 37 -6.66 -3.17 15.33
C LEU A 37 -6.30 -4.36 16.23
N LEU A 38 -5.30 -4.19 17.10
CA LEU A 38 -4.85 -5.22 18.03
C LEU A 38 -5.72 -5.35 19.30
N LYS A 39 -6.68 -4.45 19.56
CA LYS A 39 -7.52 -4.46 20.78
C LYS A 39 -8.24 -5.79 21.03
N SER A 40 -8.56 -6.55 19.99
CA SER A 40 -9.30 -7.82 20.07
C SER A 40 -8.46 -9.01 19.57
N ALA A 41 -7.16 -8.85 19.39
CA ALA A 41 -6.26 -9.83 18.77
C ALA A 41 -5.56 -10.75 19.81
N SER A 42 -6.15 -10.98 20.97
CA SER A 42 -5.55 -11.85 21.99
C SER A 42 -5.47 -13.31 21.54
N LYS A 43 -4.32 -13.95 21.74
CA LYS A 43 -4.10 -15.38 21.48
C LYS A 43 -4.96 -16.31 22.35
N LYS A 44 -5.51 -15.80 23.47
CA LYS A 44 -6.31 -16.57 24.44
C LYS A 44 -7.82 -16.32 24.32
N GLY A 45 -8.23 -15.57 23.29
CA GLY A 45 -9.62 -15.14 23.13
C GLY A 45 -9.97 -13.96 24.03
N GLY A 46 -10.55 -12.90 23.46
CA GLY A 46 -10.92 -11.67 24.16
C GLY A 46 -9.73 -10.85 24.67
N GLY A 47 -9.70 -9.57 24.35
CA GLY A 47 -8.66 -8.65 24.80
C GLY A 47 -7.55 -8.36 23.78
N LYS A 48 -6.60 -7.55 24.19
CA LYS A 48 -5.55 -7.00 23.34
C LYS A 48 -4.50 -8.04 22.95
N GLY A 49 -4.06 -8.01 21.70
CA GLY A 49 -2.94 -8.79 21.21
C GLY A 49 -1.61 -8.06 21.41
N TYR A 50 -0.56 -8.85 21.66
CA TYR A 50 0.79 -8.38 21.87
C TYR A 50 1.75 -9.22 21.02
N PRO A 51 1.97 -8.88 19.74
CA PRO A 51 2.97 -9.54 18.91
C PRO A 51 4.37 -9.23 19.44
N GLU A 52 5.32 -10.12 19.22
CA GLU A 52 6.69 -9.91 19.70
C GLU A 52 7.32 -8.68 19.05
N PHE A 53 7.16 -8.52 17.71
CA PHE A 53 7.61 -7.33 17.00
C PHE A 53 6.55 -6.84 16.01
N ILE A 54 6.50 -5.52 15.87
CA ILE A 54 5.78 -4.80 14.83
C ILE A 54 6.80 -3.91 14.14
N ILE A 55 6.93 -4.03 12.82
CA ILE A 55 7.90 -3.25 12.03
C ILE A 55 7.14 -2.46 10.98
N SER A 56 7.41 -1.17 10.92
CA SER A 56 6.84 -0.23 9.96
C SER A 56 7.93 0.29 9.04
N TYR A 57 7.64 0.40 7.74
CA TYR A 57 8.54 1.04 6.79
C TYR A 57 8.35 2.56 6.80
N LYS A 58 9.45 3.32 6.84
CA LYS A 58 9.41 4.80 6.77
C LYS A 58 8.95 5.30 5.40
N THR A 59 9.24 4.55 4.35
CA THR A 59 8.91 4.91 2.95
C THR A 59 7.64 4.25 2.42
N ASN A 60 7.13 3.21 3.10
CA ASN A 60 5.92 2.49 2.72
C ASN A 60 5.04 2.22 3.95
N PRO A 61 4.26 3.21 4.41
CA PRO A 61 3.48 3.12 5.63
C PRO A 61 2.28 2.16 5.53
N ASP A 62 1.93 1.69 4.32
CA ASP A 62 0.85 0.74 4.12
C ASP A 62 1.26 -0.73 4.35
N LEU A 63 2.58 -1.02 4.38
CA LEU A 63 3.12 -2.34 4.67
C LEU A 63 3.61 -2.43 6.12
N LEU A 64 3.13 -3.42 6.85
CA LEU A 64 3.63 -3.81 8.17
C LEU A 64 4.28 -5.19 8.13
N ILE A 65 5.30 -5.40 8.95
CA ILE A 65 5.77 -6.74 9.30
C ILE A 65 5.35 -7.02 10.74
N VAL A 66 4.70 -8.16 10.98
CA VAL A 66 4.40 -8.65 12.33
C VAL A 66 5.14 -9.95 12.57
N ILE A 67 5.78 -10.08 13.72
CA ILE A 67 6.62 -11.24 14.02
C ILE A 67 6.17 -11.90 15.32
N GLU A 68 6.13 -13.24 15.28
CA GLU A 68 5.90 -14.10 16.45
C GLU A 68 7.07 -15.05 16.61
N CYS A 69 7.58 -15.17 17.84
CA CYS A 69 8.72 -15.99 18.19
C CYS A 69 8.33 -17.16 19.09
N LYS A 70 8.98 -18.33 18.91
CA LYS A 70 8.94 -19.48 19.81
C LYS A 70 10.34 -20.07 19.98
N ALA A 71 10.68 -20.49 21.21
CA ALA A 71 11.99 -21.08 21.45
C ALA A 71 12.14 -22.47 20.80
N ASP A 72 11.09 -23.27 20.84
CA ASP A 72 11.08 -24.66 20.39
C ASP A 72 10.66 -24.75 18.91
N VAL A 73 11.51 -25.32 18.08
CA VAL A 73 11.23 -25.55 16.65
C VAL A 73 10.04 -26.46 16.40
N THR A 74 9.68 -27.33 17.36
CA THR A 74 8.48 -28.17 17.28
C THR A 74 7.19 -27.35 17.47
N LYS A 75 7.32 -26.13 17.99
CA LYS A 75 6.25 -25.15 18.15
C LYS A 75 6.22 -24.10 17.01
N HIS A 76 6.72 -24.48 15.85
CA HIS A 76 6.72 -23.59 14.70
C HIS A 76 5.32 -23.42 14.09
N GLU A 77 4.66 -24.50 13.75
CA GLU A 77 3.36 -24.51 13.08
C GLU A 77 2.50 -25.68 13.55
N SER A 78 1.25 -25.42 13.92
CA SER A 78 0.28 -26.48 14.25
C SER A 78 -0.41 -26.98 12.99
N LYS A 79 -1.02 -28.17 13.06
CA LYS A 79 -1.69 -28.80 11.92
C LYS A 79 -2.79 -27.93 11.30
N ASP A 80 -3.60 -27.31 12.16
CA ASP A 80 -4.81 -26.58 11.75
C ASP A 80 -4.63 -25.04 11.87
N ARG A 81 -3.44 -24.57 12.30
CA ARG A 81 -3.08 -23.15 12.50
C ARG A 81 -4.03 -22.40 13.43
N ASP A 82 -4.54 -23.08 14.46
CA ASP A 82 -5.50 -22.55 15.43
C ASP A 82 -4.98 -22.44 16.86
N LYS A 83 -3.71 -22.84 17.10
CA LYS A 83 -3.08 -22.82 18.42
C LYS A 83 -2.19 -21.57 18.63
N TYR A 84 -2.83 -20.43 18.59
CA TYR A 84 -2.21 -19.10 18.50
C TYR A 84 -1.20 -18.79 19.63
N ALA A 85 -1.40 -19.33 20.82
CA ALA A 85 -0.51 -19.09 21.97
C ALA A 85 0.75 -19.95 21.90
N ASP A 86 0.65 -21.16 21.33
CA ASP A 86 1.67 -22.19 21.43
C ASP A 86 2.58 -22.27 20.20
N PHE A 87 2.14 -21.80 19.05
CA PHE A 87 2.84 -21.94 17.77
C PHE A 87 3.11 -20.58 17.12
N SER A 88 4.33 -20.40 16.58
CA SER A 88 4.74 -19.12 16.00
C SER A 88 3.98 -18.74 14.74
N VAL A 89 3.73 -19.70 13.82
CA VAL A 89 2.95 -19.45 12.60
C VAL A 89 1.52 -19.06 12.95
N ASP A 90 0.89 -19.81 13.84
CA ASP A 90 -0.49 -19.59 14.24
C ASP A 90 -0.68 -18.20 14.86
N GLY A 91 0.24 -17.82 15.77
CA GLY A 91 0.24 -16.50 16.40
C GLY A 91 0.48 -15.36 15.41
N ALA A 92 1.47 -15.51 14.52
CA ALA A 92 1.76 -14.50 13.49
C ALA A 92 0.57 -14.30 12.53
N LEU A 93 -0.07 -15.38 12.09
CA LEU A 93 -1.25 -15.34 11.23
C LEU A 93 -2.47 -14.74 11.92
N LEU A 94 -2.66 -15.00 13.23
CA LEU A 94 -3.71 -14.36 14.01
C LEU A 94 -3.52 -12.83 13.97
N TYR A 95 -2.35 -12.33 14.30
CA TYR A 95 -2.09 -10.89 14.30
C TYR A 95 -2.23 -10.29 12.90
N ALA A 96 -1.72 -10.98 11.88
CA ALA A 96 -1.89 -10.54 10.49
C ALA A 96 -3.36 -10.40 10.09
N SER A 97 -4.24 -11.30 10.54
CA SER A 97 -5.68 -11.25 10.24
C SER A 97 -6.40 -10.03 10.83
N TYR A 98 -5.91 -9.51 11.95
CA TYR A 98 -6.45 -8.27 12.53
C TYR A 98 -5.84 -7.04 11.89
N LEU A 99 -4.53 -7.03 11.65
CA LEU A 99 -3.81 -5.90 11.07
C LEU A 99 -4.16 -5.69 9.59
N SER A 100 -4.49 -6.77 8.85
CA SER A 100 -4.88 -6.69 7.43
C SER A 100 -6.18 -5.92 7.18
N LYS A 101 -6.97 -5.63 8.20
CA LYS A 101 -8.11 -4.71 8.10
C LYS A 101 -7.71 -3.25 7.85
N GLY A 102 -6.43 -2.94 7.93
CA GLY A 102 -5.94 -1.58 7.76
C GLY A 102 -4.62 -1.43 7.01
N PHE A 103 -3.87 -2.51 6.87
CA PHE A 103 -2.55 -2.54 6.26
C PHE A 103 -2.37 -3.79 5.40
N ASP A 104 -1.42 -3.77 4.48
CA ASP A 104 -0.86 -4.99 3.94
C ASP A 104 0.14 -5.54 4.97
N VAL A 105 0.11 -6.82 5.27
CA VAL A 105 0.86 -7.40 6.40
C VAL A 105 1.74 -8.56 5.93
N LEU A 106 3.02 -8.47 6.20
CA LEU A 106 3.95 -9.59 6.12
C LEU A 106 4.06 -10.23 7.52
N ALA A 107 3.45 -11.40 7.71
CA ALA A 107 3.58 -12.18 8.92
C ALA A 107 4.83 -13.04 8.86
N ILE A 108 5.71 -12.93 9.86
CA ILE A 108 6.92 -13.73 9.98
C ILE A 108 6.83 -14.55 11.26
N ALA A 109 6.91 -15.86 11.12
CA ALA A 109 6.97 -16.79 12.23
C ALA A 109 8.42 -17.28 12.40
N VAL A 110 8.91 -17.23 13.63
CA VAL A 110 10.30 -17.60 13.96
C VAL A 110 10.29 -18.61 15.10
N SER A 111 11.07 -19.68 14.98
CA SER A 111 11.31 -20.62 16.08
C SER A 111 12.74 -21.13 16.09
N GLY A 112 13.25 -21.44 17.28
CA GLY A 112 14.62 -21.90 17.49
C GLY A 112 15.48 -20.93 18.28
N GLU A 113 16.40 -21.44 19.10
CA GLU A 113 17.23 -20.67 20.03
C GLU A 113 18.61 -20.31 19.48
N THR A 114 18.99 -20.79 18.30
CA THR A 114 20.30 -20.54 17.68
C THR A 114 20.13 -20.23 16.20
N LYS A 115 21.08 -19.50 15.62
CA LYS A 115 21.06 -19.17 14.16
C LYS A 115 21.04 -20.43 13.29
N GLN A 116 21.61 -21.54 13.74
CA GLN A 116 21.66 -22.80 12.99
C GLN A 116 20.33 -23.56 13.06
N SER A 117 19.62 -23.49 14.19
CA SER A 117 18.34 -24.18 14.40
C SER A 117 17.13 -23.31 14.04
N LEU A 118 17.37 -22.09 13.59
CA LEU A 118 16.28 -21.14 13.32
C LEU A 118 15.42 -21.63 12.18
N ARG A 119 14.12 -21.68 12.41
CA ARG A 119 13.10 -21.92 11.40
C ARG A 119 12.29 -20.64 11.22
N VAL A 120 12.13 -20.20 9.97
CA VAL A 120 11.41 -18.98 9.61
C VAL A 120 10.36 -19.32 8.57
N SER A 121 9.17 -18.77 8.71
CA SER A 121 8.11 -18.85 7.69
C SER A 121 7.51 -17.47 7.48
N HIS A 122 7.14 -17.19 6.23
CA HIS A 122 6.64 -15.89 5.80
C HIS A 122 5.28 -16.04 5.12
N PHE A 123 4.36 -15.13 5.45
CA PHE A 123 3.03 -15.10 4.86
C PHE A 123 2.64 -13.66 4.55
N LEU A 124 2.16 -13.42 3.35
CA LEU A 124 1.60 -12.12 2.95
C LEU A 124 0.10 -12.14 3.14
N HIS A 125 -0.43 -11.22 3.94
CA HIS A 125 -1.85 -10.98 4.13
C HIS A 125 -2.18 -9.57 3.65
N LEU A 126 -2.64 -9.45 2.44
CA LEU A 126 -3.04 -8.17 1.87
C LEU A 126 -4.31 -7.64 2.53
N ARG A 127 -4.46 -6.32 2.51
CA ARG A 127 -5.64 -5.64 3.03
C ARG A 127 -6.91 -6.17 2.37
N ASP A 128 -7.91 -6.41 3.21
CA ASP A 128 -9.24 -6.92 2.82
C ASP A 128 -9.25 -8.33 2.22
N GLU A 129 -8.11 -9.01 2.13
CA GLU A 129 -8.07 -10.43 1.76
C GLU A 129 -8.47 -11.32 2.95
N LYS A 130 -9.09 -12.46 2.63
CA LYS A 130 -9.60 -13.40 3.67
C LYS A 130 -8.50 -14.26 4.28
N LYS A 131 -7.41 -14.50 3.56
CA LYS A 131 -6.35 -15.43 3.95
C LYS A 131 -4.99 -14.90 3.56
N ALA A 132 -4.01 -15.18 4.41
CA ALA A 132 -2.61 -14.97 4.09
C ALA A 132 -2.10 -16.09 3.16
N THR A 133 -1.20 -15.74 2.24
CA THR A 133 -0.52 -16.67 1.33
C THR A 133 0.94 -16.82 1.72
N PRO A 134 1.53 -18.03 1.67
CA PRO A 134 2.95 -18.21 1.86
C PRO A 134 3.74 -17.42 0.82
N ILE A 135 4.81 -16.77 1.27
CA ILE A 135 5.71 -15.99 0.41
C ILE A 135 7.15 -16.15 0.94
N PHE A 136 8.13 -15.96 0.06
CA PHE A 136 9.55 -16.11 0.39
C PHE A 136 9.97 -17.53 0.80
N GLY A 137 11.25 -17.68 1.14
CA GLY A 137 11.82 -18.94 1.63
C GLY A 137 11.80 -19.06 3.15
N ASP A 138 12.71 -19.85 3.70
CA ASP A 138 12.79 -20.25 5.10
C ASP A 138 13.86 -19.50 5.92
N LYS A 139 14.36 -18.38 5.39
CA LYS A 139 15.41 -17.55 6.02
C LYS A 139 14.99 -16.09 6.07
N PHE A 140 15.52 -15.37 7.06
CA PHE A 140 15.40 -13.92 7.08
C PHE A 140 16.00 -13.28 5.82
N LEU A 141 15.31 -12.28 5.30
CA LEU A 141 15.74 -11.43 4.20
C LEU A 141 16.09 -10.03 4.71
N SER A 142 16.74 -9.23 3.88
CA SER A 142 16.85 -7.78 4.15
C SER A 142 15.49 -7.11 4.06
N VAL A 143 15.33 -5.95 4.71
CA VAL A 143 14.06 -5.19 4.63
C VAL A 143 13.76 -4.72 3.20
N ASP A 144 14.80 -4.45 2.41
CA ASP A 144 14.66 -4.10 1.00
C ASP A 144 14.18 -5.30 0.16
N ASP A 145 14.68 -6.52 0.43
CA ASP A 145 14.22 -7.73 -0.26
C ASP A 145 12.77 -8.05 0.11
N TYR A 146 12.37 -7.87 1.37
CA TYR A 146 10.97 -8.00 1.78
C TYR A 146 10.07 -7.00 1.05
N LEU A 147 10.47 -5.73 1.01
CA LEU A 147 9.70 -4.68 0.33
C LEU A 147 9.59 -4.95 -1.18
N ASN A 148 10.72 -5.26 -1.82
CA ASN A 148 10.76 -5.54 -3.25
C ASN A 148 9.95 -6.80 -3.61
N GLY A 149 10.06 -7.86 -2.80
CA GLY A 149 9.29 -9.08 -2.99
C GLY A 149 7.79 -8.87 -2.81
N TYR A 150 7.37 -8.08 -1.81
CA TYR A 150 5.98 -7.67 -1.63
C TYR A 150 5.47 -6.88 -2.84
N LEU A 151 6.17 -5.82 -3.27
CA LEU A 151 5.75 -4.96 -4.39
C LEU A 151 5.66 -5.73 -5.71
N LYS A 152 6.49 -6.77 -5.90
CA LYS A 152 6.50 -7.60 -7.10
C LYS A 152 5.67 -8.88 -6.97
N SER A 153 5.01 -9.11 -5.83
CA SER A 153 4.22 -10.31 -5.64
C SER A 153 3.01 -10.36 -6.58
N PRO A 154 2.64 -11.53 -7.10
CA PRO A 154 1.44 -11.68 -7.94
C PRO A 154 0.16 -11.25 -7.22
N GLU A 155 0.10 -11.44 -5.91
CA GLU A 155 -1.02 -11.05 -5.05
C GLU A 155 -1.17 -9.53 -5.02
N LYS A 156 -0.08 -8.81 -4.77
CA LYS A 156 -0.07 -7.33 -4.75
C LYS A 156 -0.40 -6.76 -6.12
N PHE A 157 0.20 -7.30 -7.17
CA PHE A 157 -0.11 -6.89 -8.55
C PHE A 157 -1.60 -7.04 -8.86
N ARG A 158 -2.22 -8.17 -8.49
CA ARG A 158 -3.65 -8.43 -8.71
C ARG A 158 -4.51 -7.45 -7.91
N GLN A 159 -4.17 -7.18 -6.64
CA GLN A 159 -4.88 -6.21 -5.82
C GLN A 159 -4.82 -4.81 -6.44
N ASP A 160 -3.63 -4.35 -6.83
CA ASP A 160 -3.44 -3.03 -7.42
C ASP A 160 -4.15 -2.91 -8.78
N TYR A 161 -4.10 -3.95 -9.60
CA TYR A 161 -4.82 -4.01 -10.87
C TYR A 161 -6.33 -3.91 -10.68
N ASN A 162 -6.90 -4.68 -9.75
CA ASN A 162 -8.34 -4.62 -9.46
C ASN A 162 -8.74 -3.24 -8.91
N SER A 163 -7.94 -2.67 -8.01
CA SER A 163 -8.16 -1.32 -7.48
C SER A 163 -8.14 -0.26 -8.58
N LEU A 164 -7.21 -0.38 -9.53
CA LEU A 164 -7.13 0.50 -10.70
C LEU A 164 -8.36 0.34 -11.61
N LEU A 165 -8.81 -0.89 -11.86
CA LEU A 165 -10.03 -1.14 -12.65
C LEU A 165 -11.27 -0.52 -11.99
N ASP A 166 -11.43 -0.69 -10.69
CA ASP A 166 -12.58 -0.12 -9.97
C ASP A 166 -12.52 1.41 -9.94
N PHE A 167 -11.34 1.98 -9.72
CA PHE A 167 -11.15 3.43 -9.85
C PHE A 167 -11.52 3.93 -11.27
N THR A 168 -11.09 3.22 -12.29
CA THR A 168 -11.38 3.58 -13.70
C THR A 168 -12.88 3.57 -14.00
N LYS A 169 -13.62 2.56 -13.49
CA LYS A 169 -15.08 2.49 -13.61
C LYS A 169 -15.74 3.68 -12.91
N GLN A 170 -15.40 3.93 -11.65
CA GLN A 170 -15.94 5.04 -10.87
C GLN A 170 -15.63 6.41 -11.53
N LEU A 171 -14.41 6.59 -12.04
CA LEU A 171 -14.04 7.80 -12.75
C LEU A 171 -14.88 7.98 -14.04
N ASN A 172 -15.08 6.91 -14.82
CA ASN A 172 -15.90 6.97 -16.03
C ASN A 172 -17.36 7.33 -15.72
N GLU A 173 -17.96 6.74 -14.68
CA GLU A 173 -19.30 7.08 -14.20
C GLU A 173 -19.38 8.54 -13.75
N LYS A 174 -18.38 9.02 -13.02
CA LYS A 174 -18.31 10.41 -12.57
C LYS A 174 -18.23 11.37 -13.78
N LEU A 175 -17.40 11.08 -14.77
CA LEU A 175 -17.30 11.88 -15.99
C LEU A 175 -18.61 11.87 -16.78
N HIS A 176 -19.32 10.73 -16.83
CA HIS A 176 -20.65 10.64 -17.42
C HIS A 176 -21.66 11.56 -16.70
N THR A 177 -21.67 11.55 -15.37
CA THR A 177 -22.51 12.45 -14.55
C THR A 177 -22.23 13.93 -14.84
N TYR A 178 -21.00 14.28 -15.16
CA TYR A 178 -20.60 15.63 -15.58
C TYR A 178 -20.89 15.92 -17.06
N LYS A 179 -21.54 14.98 -17.76
CA LYS A 179 -21.90 15.10 -19.20
C LYS A 179 -20.70 15.24 -20.13
N ILE A 180 -19.53 14.73 -19.73
CA ILE A 180 -18.37 14.64 -20.62
C ILE A 180 -18.64 13.55 -21.64
N LEU A 181 -18.53 13.87 -22.93
CA LEU A 181 -18.75 12.92 -24.02
C LEU A 181 -17.75 11.76 -23.93
N GLU A 182 -18.18 10.57 -24.29
CA GLU A 182 -17.35 9.36 -24.22
C GLU A 182 -16.03 9.53 -25.01
N SER A 183 -16.09 10.11 -26.22
CA SER A 183 -14.91 10.41 -27.03
C SER A 183 -13.94 11.43 -26.40
N GLN A 184 -14.40 12.22 -25.45
CA GLN A 184 -13.61 13.24 -24.76
C GLN A 184 -12.99 12.72 -23.45
N ARG A 185 -13.54 11.65 -22.85
CA ARG A 185 -13.09 11.15 -21.54
C ARG A 185 -11.66 10.66 -21.57
N SER A 186 -11.30 9.89 -22.60
CA SER A 186 -9.92 9.40 -22.77
C SER A 186 -8.93 10.54 -23.00
N LEU A 187 -9.32 11.55 -23.80
CA LEU A 187 -8.50 12.74 -24.03
C LEU A 187 -8.30 13.55 -22.75
N LEU A 188 -9.36 13.75 -21.95
CA LEU A 188 -9.25 14.43 -20.66
C LEU A 188 -8.29 13.70 -19.69
N ILE A 189 -8.43 12.39 -19.57
CA ILE A 189 -7.56 11.58 -18.71
C ILE A 189 -6.11 11.65 -19.21
N SER A 190 -5.90 11.47 -20.52
CA SER A 190 -4.57 11.55 -21.12
C SER A 190 -3.92 12.92 -20.92
N SER A 191 -4.68 14.02 -21.07
CA SER A 191 -4.15 15.36 -20.82
C SER A 191 -3.71 15.56 -19.37
N ILE A 192 -4.49 15.05 -18.40
CA ILE A 192 -4.13 15.10 -16.98
C ILE A 192 -2.86 14.31 -16.73
N LEU A 193 -2.74 13.09 -17.26
CA LEU A 193 -1.56 12.24 -17.07
C LEU A 193 -0.31 12.89 -17.66
N ILE A 194 -0.40 13.44 -18.89
CA ILE A 194 0.72 14.16 -19.51
C ILE A 194 1.14 15.36 -18.66
N ALA A 195 0.20 16.18 -18.20
CA ALA A 195 0.52 17.35 -17.40
C ALA A 195 1.13 16.98 -16.01
N LEU A 196 0.77 15.83 -15.44
CA LEU A 196 1.32 15.35 -14.16
C LEU A 196 2.77 14.86 -14.27
N GLU A 197 3.32 14.64 -15.47
CA GLU A 197 4.76 14.44 -15.68
C GLU A 197 5.54 15.74 -15.37
N ASN A 198 4.92 16.90 -15.62
CA ASN A 198 5.52 18.18 -15.28
C ASN A 198 5.54 18.42 -13.75
N THR A 199 6.73 18.51 -13.19
CA THR A 199 6.92 18.70 -11.73
C THR A 199 6.30 20.00 -11.20
N ALA A 200 6.36 21.08 -11.97
CA ALA A 200 5.80 22.37 -11.56
C ALA A 200 4.27 22.33 -11.56
N PHE A 201 3.65 21.76 -12.57
CA PHE A 201 2.21 21.55 -12.61
C PHE A 201 1.75 20.64 -11.48
N LYS A 202 2.43 19.52 -11.24
CA LYS A 202 2.13 18.57 -10.16
C LYS A 202 2.12 19.22 -8.78
N ARG A 203 2.98 20.23 -8.55
CA ARG A 203 3.04 20.97 -7.28
C ARG A 203 2.00 22.09 -7.17
N SER A 204 1.51 22.61 -8.30
CA SER A 204 0.70 23.84 -8.34
C SER A 204 -0.77 23.64 -8.73
N TYR A 205 -1.17 22.51 -9.32
CA TYR A 205 -2.54 22.33 -9.85
C TYR A 205 -3.63 22.58 -8.81
N ALA A 206 -3.42 22.18 -7.54
CA ALA A 206 -4.37 22.36 -6.46
C ALA A 206 -4.51 23.83 -5.98
N SER A 207 -3.57 24.71 -6.34
CA SER A 207 -3.59 26.14 -5.96
C SER A 207 -4.49 27.01 -6.85
N HIS A 208 -4.97 26.49 -7.99
CA HIS A 208 -5.84 27.23 -8.88
C HIS A 208 -7.23 27.39 -8.29
N LYS A 209 -7.60 28.63 -7.96
CA LYS A 209 -8.91 28.98 -7.34
C LYS A 209 -10.08 28.91 -8.33
N LYS A 210 -9.80 29.04 -9.64
CA LYS A 210 -10.81 29.04 -10.72
C LYS A 210 -10.58 27.87 -11.66
N PRO A 211 -11.62 27.09 -12.00
CA PRO A 211 -11.52 25.96 -12.94
C PRO A 211 -10.96 26.38 -14.30
N GLU A 212 -11.32 27.60 -14.77
CA GLU A 212 -10.86 28.12 -16.06
C GLU A 212 -9.34 28.28 -16.08
N ASN A 213 -8.76 28.80 -14.99
CA ASN A 213 -7.30 28.97 -14.87
C ASN A 213 -6.60 27.61 -14.83
N LEU A 214 -7.17 26.63 -14.15
CA LEU A 214 -6.65 25.26 -14.15
C LEU A 214 -6.70 24.66 -15.55
N ALA A 215 -7.80 24.83 -16.28
CA ALA A 215 -7.95 24.33 -17.65
C ALA A 215 -6.91 24.95 -18.61
N VAL A 216 -6.67 26.25 -18.48
CA VAL A 216 -5.63 26.94 -19.28
C VAL A 216 -4.25 26.42 -18.93
N SER A 217 -3.92 26.32 -17.65
CA SER A 217 -2.63 25.81 -17.18
C SER A 217 -2.43 24.35 -17.63
N LEU A 218 -3.46 23.50 -17.52
CA LEU A 218 -3.41 22.11 -17.96
C LEU A 218 -3.04 22.01 -19.45
N ILE A 219 -3.77 22.72 -20.32
CA ILE A 219 -3.53 22.65 -21.77
C ILE A 219 -2.15 23.21 -22.14
N GLN A 220 -1.72 24.30 -21.51
CA GLN A 220 -0.38 24.85 -21.77
C GLN A 220 0.69 23.83 -21.38
N THR A 221 0.59 23.24 -20.19
CA THR A 221 1.54 22.22 -19.73
C THR A 221 1.55 21.00 -20.65
N VAL A 222 0.39 20.54 -21.12
CA VAL A 222 0.31 19.43 -22.09
C VAL A 222 1.06 19.78 -23.38
N SER A 223 0.86 20.99 -23.93
CA SER A 223 1.57 21.42 -25.12
C SER A 223 3.08 21.44 -24.93
N ASP A 224 3.54 21.99 -23.79
CA ASP A 224 4.97 22.09 -23.46
C ASP A 224 5.61 20.69 -23.29
N GLU A 225 4.91 19.75 -22.64
CA GLU A 225 5.39 18.36 -22.49
C GLU A 225 5.44 17.61 -23.82
N LEU A 226 4.44 17.81 -24.69
CA LEU A 226 4.43 17.22 -26.03
C LEU A 226 5.57 17.77 -26.90
N GLU A 227 5.85 19.07 -26.84
CA GLU A 227 6.99 19.68 -27.52
C GLU A 227 8.33 19.13 -26.98
N SER A 228 8.46 19.00 -25.66
CA SER A 228 9.64 18.42 -25.00
C SER A 228 9.86 16.95 -25.42
N ALA A 229 8.79 16.23 -25.73
CA ALA A 229 8.81 14.88 -26.27
C ALA A 229 9.06 14.83 -27.81
N ASN A 230 9.50 15.94 -28.43
CA ASN A 230 9.73 16.08 -29.89
C ASN A 230 8.48 15.87 -30.74
N ILE A 231 7.29 16.12 -30.22
CA ILE A 231 6.06 16.17 -31.01
C ILE A 231 5.87 17.60 -31.47
N THR A 232 6.14 17.85 -32.75
CA THR A 232 6.17 19.20 -33.33
C THR A 232 5.32 19.34 -34.57
N GLY A 233 5.16 20.57 -35.06
CA GLY A 233 4.46 20.88 -36.28
C GLY A 233 3.00 20.48 -36.32
N LYS A 234 2.53 20.00 -37.47
CA LYS A 234 1.12 19.65 -37.70
C LYS A 234 0.57 18.60 -36.73
N LYS A 235 1.44 17.70 -36.18
CA LYS A 235 1.02 16.68 -35.22
C LYS A 235 0.69 17.32 -33.88
N LEU A 236 1.50 18.26 -33.40
CA LEU A 236 1.24 19.03 -32.18
C LEU A 236 -0.01 19.88 -32.31
N GLU A 237 -0.20 20.55 -33.42
CA GLU A 237 -1.40 21.35 -33.74
C GLU A 237 -2.68 20.53 -33.66
N ASN A 238 -2.67 19.33 -34.26
CA ASN A 238 -3.81 18.41 -34.23
C ASN A 238 -4.13 17.95 -32.80
N LEU A 239 -3.11 17.61 -31.99
CA LEU A 239 -3.30 17.20 -30.59
C LEU A 239 -3.84 18.37 -29.77
N ASN A 240 -3.27 19.57 -29.89
CA ASN A 240 -3.74 20.76 -29.20
C ASN A 240 -5.19 21.09 -29.55
N THR A 241 -5.58 20.89 -30.79
CA THR A 241 -6.97 21.04 -31.22
C THR A 241 -7.90 20.03 -30.55
N GLN A 242 -7.47 18.76 -30.44
CA GLN A 242 -8.25 17.74 -29.78
C GLN A 242 -8.41 18.00 -28.26
N PHE A 243 -7.42 18.56 -27.59
CA PHE A 243 -7.51 18.91 -26.18
C PHE A 243 -8.23 20.24 -25.91
N SER A 244 -8.50 21.06 -26.92
CA SER A 244 -9.08 22.42 -26.80
C SER A 244 -10.43 22.43 -26.08
N PHE A 245 -11.24 21.34 -26.17
CA PHE A 245 -12.53 21.24 -25.49
C PHE A 245 -12.42 21.43 -23.96
N ILE A 246 -11.26 21.11 -23.34
CA ILE A 246 -11.04 21.26 -21.92
C ILE A 246 -11.19 22.73 -21.47
N LYS A 247 -10.85 23.69 -22.37
CA LYS A 247 -11.04 25.13 -22.11
C LYS A 247 -12.48 25.62 -22.44
N THR A 248 -13.14 24.96 -23.38
CA THR A 248 -14.41 25.44 -23.92
C THR A 248 -15.64 24.73 -23.41
N ASP A 249 -15.48 23.51 -22.85
CA ASP A 249 -16.61 22.76 -22.32
C ASP A 249 -17.10 23.36 -21.01
N THR A 250 -18.33 23.88 -21.05
CA THR A 250 -18.96 24.51 -19.88
C THR A 250 -19.24 23.53 -18.72
N SER A 251 -19.25 22.23 -18.97
CA SER A 251 -19.42 21.21 -17.94
C SER A 251 -18.21 21.11 -17.02
N LEU A 252 -17.02 21.41 -17.53
CA LEU A 252 -15.77 21.42 -16.77
C LEU A 252 -15.58 22.72 -15.96
N SER A 253 -16.16 23.85 -16.40
CA SER A 253 -16.01 25.16 -15.78
C SER A 253 -17.07 25.48 -14.73
N LYS A 254 -18.22 24.80 -14.73
CA LYS A 254 -19.30 25.09 -13.77
C LYS A 254 -18.95 24.53 -12.38
N LYS A 255 -18.76 25.42 -11.40
CA LYS A 255 -18.83 25.06 -9.97
C LYS A 255 -20.16 24.37 -9.68
N ARG A 256 -20.20 23.04 -9.63
CA ARG A 256 -21.36 22.34 -9.09
C ARG A 256 -21.31 22.39 -7.58
N LYS A 257 -22.35 22.95 -6.97
CA LYS A 257 -22.63 22.98 -5.52
C LYS A 257 -22.66 21.58 -4.84
N CYS A 258 -22.29 20.52 -5.53
CA CYS A 258 -22.37 19.15 -5.05
C CYS A 258 -21.12 18.65 -4.28
N LEU A 259 -20.08 19.45 -4.11
CA LEU A 259 -18.90 19.07 -3.32
C LEU A 259 -18.96 19.55 -1.85
N GLU A 260 -20.03 20.24 -1.44
CA GLU A 260 -20.21 20.74 -0.06
C GLU A 260 -21.11 19.87 0.82
N ARG A 261 -21.53 18.69 0.36
CA ARG A 261 -22.28 17.75 1.21
C ARG A 261 -21.62 16.38 1.13
N ASN A 262 -20.59 16.17 1.91
CA ASN A 262 -20.13 14.89 2.48
C ASN A 262 -18.66 15.05 2.94
N TYR A 263 -18.52 15.72 4.08
CA TYR A 263 -17.43 15.49 5.03
C TYR A 263 -18.05 15.45 6.43
#